data_6cf7ed711cac4b722fce2217704c4b13
#
_entry.id   6cf7ed711cac4b722fce2217704c4b13
#
_cell.length_a   1.000
_cell.length_b   1.000
_cell.length_c   1.000
_cell.angle_alpha   90.00
_cell.angle_beta   90.00
_cell.angle_gamma   90.00
#
_symmetry.space_group_name_H-M   'P 1'
#
loop_
_entity.id
_entity.type
_entity.pdbx_description
1 polymer ?
#
loop_
_entity_poly.entity_id
_entity_poly.type
_entity_poly.pdbx_seq_one_letter_code
_entity_poly.pdbx_strand_id
1 'polypeptide(L)'
;MLVNREYIRKFLTNNDTKPVPYRWTHGATDEHLGDGLLIYSIIQLLRAKICVCLGSGGGFIPRIMTQARVDLYDTGIFEGDRDYNWGDIGVTYVVDAANKIGGNVDWLEEDSFLRKTFFPRIINETTEIAYKNFFIKEDIKIDYLHIDAGHSYEDVKRDFKQYSKLLSKNGIISIHDTDKNYENNYIVSEDIKDHYKFTDGPSKFIEEISDEWQRFDFFNEGILDTKPSSTGLTILRHA
;
A
#
# COMPACT_ATOMS: atom_id res chain seq x y z
N MET A 1 -3.81 -21.34 -10.40
CA MET A 1 -3.39 -20.10 -11.07
C MET A 1 -3.42 -19.00 -10.04
N LEU A 2 -2.29 -18.35 -9.82
CA LEU A 2 -2.11 -17.39 -8.75
C LEU A 2 -3.02 -16.17 -8.84
N VAL A 3 -3.24 -15.68 -10.05
CA VAL A 3 -4.07 -14.51 -10.30
C VAL A 3 -5.02 -14.81 -11.45
N ASN A 4 -6.31 -14.74 -11.20
CA ASN A 4 -7.35 -14.92 -12.19
C ASN A 4 -8.37 -13.78 -12.13
N ARG A 5 -9.30 -13.71 -13.09
CA ARG A 5 -10.30 -12.63 -13.16
C ARG A 5 -11.14 -12.48 -11.90
N GLU A 6 -11.53 -13.58 -11.27
CA GLU A 6 -12.31 -13.57 -10.03
C GLU A 6 -11.49 -12.94 -8.89
N TYR A 7 -10.22 -13.33 -8.79
CA TYR A 7 -9.28 -12.75 -7.83
C TYR A 7 -9.11 -11.25 -8.04
N ILE A 8 -8.84 -10.83 -9.28
CA ILE A 8 -8.69 -9.40 -9.62
C ILE A 8 -9.96 -8.63 -9.23
N ARG A 9 -11.13 -9.14 -9.59
CA ARG A 9 -12.40 -8.52 -9.25
C ARG A 9 -12.59 -8.31 -7.75
N LYS A 10 -12.20 -9.27 -6.94
CA LYS A 10 -12.26 -9.20 -5.48
C LYS A 10 -11.53 -7.97 -4.92
N PHE A 11 -10.40 -7.59 -5.52
CA PHE A 11 -9.62 -6.44 -5.09
C PHE A 11 -10.06 -5.13 -5.70
N LEU A 12 -10.67 -5.17 -6.88
CA LEU A 12 -11.04 -3.99 -7.64
C LEU A 12 -12.44 -3.46 -7.34
N THR A 13 -13.22 -4.19 -6.54
CA THR A 13 -14.60 -3.78 -6.23
C THR A 13 -14.88 -3.75 -4.74
N ASN A 14 -15.75 -2.82 -4.33
CA ASN A 14 -16.40 -2.81 -3.03
C ASN A 14 -17.76 -3.49 -3.16
N ASN A 15 -18.07 -4.41 -2.25
CA ASN A 15 -19.35 -5.13 -2.24
C ASN A 15 -19.71 -5.75 -3.61
N ASP A 16 -18.70 -6.22 -4.35
CA ASP A 16 -18.82 -6.81 -5.68
C ASP A 16 -19.47 -5.92 -6.77
N THR A 17 -19.80 -4.67 -6.46
CA THR A 17 -20.57 -3.81 -7.36
C THR A 17 -19.93 -2.47 -7.66
N LYS A 18 -19.15 -1.91 -6.73
CA LYS A 18 -18.53 -0.59 -6.89
C LYS A 18 -17.03 -0.71 -7.06
N PRO A 19 -16.44 -0.05 -8.06
CA PRO A 19 -14.98 0.01 -8.20
C PRO A 19 -14.32 0.59 -6.95
N VAL A 20 -13.18 0.04 -6.56
CA VAL A 20 -12.35 0.61 -5.50
C VAL A 20 -11.82 1.96 -5.96
N PRO A 21 -12.06 3.05 -5.21
CA PRO A 21 -11.51 4.35 -5.56
C PRO A 21 -9.98 4.31 -5.65
N TYR A 22 -9.42 5.14 -6.54
CA TYR A 22 -7.97 5.32 -6.73
C TYR A 22 -7.17 4.07 -7.14
N ARG A 23 -7.82 2.90 -7.39
CA ARG A 23 -7.11 1.70 -7.87
C ARG A 23 -6.27 1.95 -9.12
N TRP A 24 -6.69 2.90 -9.92
CA TRP A 24 -6.05 3.28 -11.18
C TRP A 24 -4.71 3.99 -10.96
N THR A 25 -4.45 4.68 -9.82
CA THR A 25 -3.15 5.27 -9.51
C THR A 25 -2.07 4.19 -9.36
N HIS A 26 -2.49 2.99 -9.02
CA HIS A 26 -1.64 1.81 -8.96
C HIS A 26 -1.58 1.03 -10.28
N GLY A 27 -2.05 1.58 -11.39
CA GLY A 27 -2.08 0.89 -12.66
C GLY A 27 -3.04 -0.31 -12.74
N ALA A 28 -3.97 -0.43 -11.79
CA ALA A 28 -4.92 -1.54 -11.79
C ALA A 28 -6.05 -1.30 -12.80
N THR A 29 -6.34 -2.33 -13.61
CA THR A 29 -7.44 -2.38 -14.56
C THR A 29 -8.40 -3.49 -14.21
N ASP A 30 -9.49 -3.67 -14.96
CA ASP A 30 -10.43 -4.78 -14.75
C ASP A 30 -9.79 -6.16 -14.94
N GLU A 31 -8.59 -6.23 -15.50
CA GLU A 31 -7.87 -7.47 -15.80
C GLU A 31 -6.45 -7.52 -15.19
N HIS A 32 -6.00 -6.46 -14.53
CA HIS A 32 -4.65 -6.35 -14.04
C HIS A 32 -4.59 -5.65 -12.67
N LEU A 33 -3.73 -6.15 -11.77
CA LEU A 33 -3.58 -5.60 -10.42
C LEU A 33 -2.54 -4.49 -10.32
N GLY A 34 -1.88 -4.11 -11.41
CA GLY A 34 -0.84 -3.08 -11.37
C GLY A 34 0.21 -3.34 -10.30
N ASP A 35 0.54 -2.31 -9.54
CA ASP A 35 1.52 -2.37 -8.42
C ASP A 35 1.10 -3.39 -7.34
N GLY A 36 -0.20 -3.66 -7.22
CA GLY A 36 -0.71 -4.65 -6.29
C GLY A 36 -0.12 -6.04 -6.52
N LEU A 37 0.17 -6.42 -7.77
CA LEU A 37 0.81 -7.70 -8.08
C LEU A 37 2.25 -7.75 -7.56
N LEU A 38 3.00 -6.67 -7.72
CA LEU A 38 4.37 -6.58 -7.21
C LEU A 38 4.39 -6.60 -5.68
N ILE A 39 3.54 -5.81 -5.04
CA ILE A 39 3.41 -5.76 -3.58
C ILE A 39 3.04 -7.14 -3.02
N TYR A 40 2.05 -7.80 -3.62
CA TYR A 40 1.68 -9.18 -3.26
C TYR A 40 2.90 -10.12 -3.33
N SER A 41 3.64 -10.07 -4.44
CA SER A 41 4.78 -10.96 -4.67
C SER A 41 5.92 -10.70 -3.67
N ILE A 42 6.20 -9.44 -3.34
CA ILE A 42 7.22 -9.07 -2.35
C ILE A 42 6.84 -9.60 -0.96
N ILE A 43 5.59 -9.41 -0.54
CA ILE A 43 5.10 -9.91 0.76
C ILE A 43 5.22 -11.42 0.84
N GLN A 44 4.89 -12.14 -0.24
CA GLN A 44 5.06 -13.58 -0.34
C GLN A 44 6.54 -13.99 -0.23
N LEU A 45 7.42 -13.31 -0.96
CA LEU A 45 8.86 -13.57 -0.95
C LEU A 45 9.48 -13.36 0.44
N LEU A 46 9.10 -12.27 1.10
CA LEU A 46 9.56 -11.93 2.44
C LEU A 46 8.98 -12.84 3.53
N ARG A 47 7.87 -13.52 3.25
CA ARG A 47 7.03 -14.16 4.26
C ARG A 47 6.62 -13.15 5.34
N ALA A 48 6.25 -11.94 4.91
CA ALA A 48 5.99 -10.83 5.81
C ALA A 48 4.79 -11.11 6.72
N LYS A 49 4.98 -10.94 8.03
CA LYS A 49 3.92 -11.05 9.03
C LYS A 49 3.33 -9.70 9.40
N ILE A 50 4.18 -8.68 9.52
CA ILE A 50 3.76 -7.33 9.90
C ILE A 50 3.88 -6.42 8.69
N CYS A 51 2.72 -6.05 8.14
CA CYS A 51 2.62 -5.12 7.03
C CYS A 51 1.98 -3.81 7.51
N VAL A 52 2.50 -2.67 7.07
CA VAL A 52 1.97 -1.34 7.41
C VAL A 52 1.70 -0.56 6.15
N CYS A 53 0.49 -0.04 6.01
CA CYS A 53 0.06 0.87 4.95
C CYS A 53 -0.19 2.24 5.56
N LEU A 54 0.60 3.23 5.16
CA LEU A 54 0.42 4.63 5.51
C LEU A 54 -0.36 5.31 4.38
N GLY A 55 -1.57 5.79 4.67
CA GLY A 55 -2.53 6.13 3.65
C GLY A 55 -3.10 4.88 2.97
N SER A 56 -4.29 4.94 2.53
CA SER A 56 -4.96 3.72 2.07
C SER A 56 -5.90 3.94 0.88
N GLY A 57 -6.12 5.21 0.52
CA GLY A 57 -7.02 5.57 -0.56
C GLY A 57 -8.36 4.83 -0.45
N GLY A 58 -8.71 4.03 -1.42
CA GLY A 58 -9.91 3.20 -1.41
C GLY A 58 -9.75 1.83 -0.76
N GLY A 59 -8.63 1.54 -0.13
CA GLY A 59 -8.36 0.25 0.51
C GLY A 59 -7.84 -0.84 -0.43
N PHE A 60 -7.38 -0.49 -1.64
CA PHE A 60 -6.85 -1.46 -2.59
C PHE A 60 -5.58 -2.13 -2.07
N ILE A 61 -4.56 -1.34 -1.70
CA ILE A 61 -3.28 -1.88 -1.21
C ILE A 61 -3.43 -2.66 0.11
N PRO A 62 -4.15 -2.17 1.13
CA PRO A 62 -4.39 -2.97 2.34
C PRO A 62 -5.02 -4.34 2.08
N ARG A 63 -5.91 -4.46 1.10
CA ARG A 63 -6.49 -5.76 0.69
C ARG A 63 -5.43 -6.68 0.12
N ILE A 64 -4.61 -6.17 -0.80
CA ILE A 64 -3.52 -6.92 -1.41
C ILE A 64 -2.54 -7.42 -0.32
N MET A 65 -2.12 -6.55 0.57
CA MET A 65 -1.20 -6.90 1.67
C MET A 65 -1.78 -7.97 2.58
N THR A 66 -3.04 -7.84 2.94
CA THR A 66 -3.71 -8.82 3.80
C THR A 66 -3.86 -10.16 3.11
N GLN A 67 -4.31 -10.17 1.85
CA GLN A 67 -4.46 -11.41 1.09
C GLN A 67 -3.13 -12.14 0.92
N ALA A 68 -2.05 -11.40 0.61
CA ALA A 68 -0.73 -12.01 0.48
C ALA A 68 -0.30 -12.77 1.75
N ARG A 69 -0.58 -12.20 2.93
CA ARG A 69 -0.29 -12.86 4.22
C ARG A 69 -1.19 -14.07 4.49
N VAL A 70 -2.48 -13.95 4.20
CA VAL A 70 -3.42 -15.05 4.36
C VAL A 70 -3.03 -16.23 3.47
N ASP A 71 -2.67 -15.97 2.22
CA ASP A 71 -2.25 -17.01 1.29
C ASP A 71 -0.93 -17.70 1.73
N LEU A 72 -0.02 -16.99 2.39
CA LEU A 72 1.16 -17.60 3.01
C LEU A 72 0.80 -18.56 4.14
N TYR A 73 -0.18 -18.20 4.94
CA TYR A 73 -0.67 -19.06 6.00
C TYR A 73 -1.36 -20.31 5.43
N ASP A 74 -2.25 -20.14 4.47
CA ASP A 74 -2.98 -21.24 3.84
C ASP A 74 -2.06 -22.24 3.14
N THR A 75 -0.89 -21.78 2.66
CA THR A 75 0.12 -22.66 2.07
C THR A 75 1.00 -23.39 3.09
N GLY A 76 0.79 -23.17 4.39
CA GLY A 76 1.56 -23.82 5.45
C GLY A 76 3.01 -23.33 5.56
N ILE A 77 3.33 -22.20 4.94
CA ILE A 77 4.70 -21.61 5.01
C ILE A 77 5.03 -21.08 6.40
N PHE A 78 4.01 -20.63 7.13
CA PHE A 78 4.17 -20.35 8.55
C PHE A 78 3.98 -21.66 9.32
N GLU A 79 5.07 -22.25 9.80
CA GLU A 79 5.02 -23.40 10.69
C GLU A 79 4.29 -23.01 11.98
N GLY A 80 3.13 -23.50 12.15
CA GLY A 80 2.30 -23.42 13.35
C GLY A 80 1.19 -24.45 13.23
N ASP A 81 0.82 -25.06 14.30
CA ASP A 81 -0.30 -26.00 14.36
C ASP A 81 -1.54 -25.36 13.70
N ARG A 82 -2.25 -26.16 12.91
CA ARG A 82 -3.43 -25.74 12.14
C ARG A 82 -4.63 -25.32 13.00
N ASP A 83 -4.45 -25.13 14.27
CA ASP A 83 -5.41 -24.45 15.14
C ASP A 83 -5.31 -22.96 14.87
N TYR A 84 -6.22 -22.47 14.07
CA TYR A 84 -6.36 -21.09 13.59
C TYR A 84 -6.14 -20.07 14.70
N ASN A 85 -4.91 -19.73 14.97
CA ASN A 85 -4.57 -18.57 15.75
C ASN A 85 -4.30 -17.42 14.78
N TRP A 86 -5.26 -16.51 14.63
CA TRP A 86 -5.12 -15.33 13.77
C TRP A 86 -3.85 -14.50 14.08
N GLY A 87 -3.29 -14.64 15.27
CA GLY A 87 -2.01 -14.04 15.65
C GLY A 87 -0.81 -14.55 14.82
N ASP A 88 -0.88 -15.78 14.32
CA ASP A 88 0.23 -16.38 13.55
C ASP A 88 0.25 -15.92 12.09
N ILE A 89 -0.91 -15.52 11.54
CA ILE A 89 -1.02 -14.94 10.20
C ILE A 89 -0.34 -13.57 10.15
N GLY A 90 -0.09 -12.95 11.29
CA GLY A 90 0.38 -11.59 11.39
C GLY A 90 -0.74 -10.57 11.19
N VAL A 91 -0.38 -9.31 10.90
CA VAL A 91 -1.34 -8.22 10.81
C VAL A 91 -0.99 -7.24 9.70
N THR A 92 -2.02 -6.70 9.03
CA THR A 92 -1.91 -5.49 8.23
C THR A 92 -2.43 -4.32 9.04
N TYR A 93 -1.56 -3.38 9.39
CA TYR A 93 -1.95 -2.10 9.95
C TYR A 93 -2.22 -1.13 8.82
N VAL A 94 -3.30 -0.38 8.97
CA VAL A 94 -3.69 0.70 8.05
C VAL A 94 -3.73 1.98 8.87
N VAL A 95 -2.87 2.93 8.56
CA VAL A 95 -2.84 4.25 9.19
C VAL A 95 -3.45 5.25 8.24
N ASP A 96 -4.57 5.83 8.62
CA ASP A 96 -5.26 6.83 7.80
C ASP A 96 -6.00 7.83 8.69
N ALA A 97 -5.82 9.10 8.41
CA ALA A 97 -6.43 10.17 9.20
C ALA A 97 -7.93 10.36 8.91
N ALA A 98 -8.52 9.60 8.01
CA ALA A 98 -9.93 9.71 7.59
C ALA A 98 -10.33 11.12 7.10
N ASN A 99 -9.38 11.88 6.58
CA ASN A 99 -9.56 13.29 6.24
C ASN A 99 -10.43 13.54 5.00
N LYS A 100 -11.27 12.64 4.58
CA LYS A 100 -12.15 12.79 3.40
C LYS A 100 -11.44 13.27 2.10
N ILE A 101 -10.14 13.50 2.17
CA ILE A 101 -9.31 13.91 1.06
C ILE A 101 -8.79 12.62 0.45
N GLY A 102 -9.34 12.27 -0.69
CA GLY A 102 -8.84 11.15 -1.48
C GLY A 102 -9.38 9.77 -1.13
N GLY A 103 -10.11 9.56 -0.06
CA GLY A 103 -10.65 8.25 0.31
C GLY A 103 -12.17 8.22 0.48
N ASN A 104 -12.78 7.09 0.20
CA ASN A 104 -14.13 6.82 0.68
C ASN A 104 -14.04 6.45 2.16
N VAL A 105 -14.55 7.28 3.03
CA VAL A 105 -14.58 7.07 4.49
C VAL A 105 -15.28 5.76 4.86
N ASP A 106 -16.19 5.30 4.00
CA ASP A 106 -16.98 4.09 4.19
C ASP A 106 -16.15 2.84 4.48
N TRP A 107 -14.92 2.73 3.97
CA TRP A 107 -14.10 1.54 4.18
C TRP A 107 -13.43 1.49 5.57
N LEU A 108 -13.35 2.63 6.28
CA LEU A 108 -12.86 2.70 7.67
C LEU A 108 -13.93 2.24 8.69
N GLU A 109 -15.19 2.28 8.31
CA GLU A 109 -16.30 1.89 9.19
C GLU A 109 -16.23 0.39 9.54
N GLU A 110 -16.73 0.05 10.73
CA GLU A 110 -16.66 -1.35 11.23
C GLU A 110 -17.38 -2.34 10.34
N ASP A 111 -18.43 -1.92 9.69
CA ASP A 111 -19.24 -2.75 8.81
C ASP A 111 -18.82 -2.68 7.34
N SER A 112 -17.73 -1.95 7.02
CA SER A 112 -17.22 -1.84 5.66
C SER A 112 -16.80 -3.19 5.08
N PHE A 113 -16.84 -3.29 3.76
CA PHE A 113 -16.41 -4.48 3.05
C PHE A 113 -14.92 -4.82 3.33
N LEU A 114 -14.05 -3.81 3.40
CA LEU A 114 -12.64 -4.02 3.72
C LEU A 114 -12.46 -4.69 5.07
N ARG A 115 -13.08 -4.13 6.14
CA ARG A 115 -12.94 -4.67 7.50
C ARG A 115 -13.55 -6.05 7.64
N LYS A 116 -14.72 -6.28 7.08
CA LYS A 116 -15.41 -7.58 7.14
C LYS A 116 -14.73 -8.68 6.36
N THR A 117 -14.08 -8.35 5.26
CA THR A 117 -13.50 -9.34 4.35
C THR A 117 -12.02 -9.59 4.62
N PHE A 118 -11.27 -8.53 4.95
CA PHE A 118 -9.80 -8.57 5.02
C PHE A 118 -9.24 -8.36 6.42
N PHE A 119 -10.06 -7.94 7.37
CA PHE A 119 -9.70 -7.78 8.79
C PHE A 119 -8.41 -6.98 9.06
N PRO A 120 -8.14 -5.86 8.39
CA PRO A 120 -6.98 -5.05 8.73
C PRO A 120 -7.16 -4.39 10.09
N ARG A 121 -6.06 -4.08 10.77
CA ARG A 121 -6.08 -3.26 11.98
C ARG A 121 -5.97 -1.79 11.60
N ILE A 122 -7.06 -1.07 11.70
CA ILE A 122 -7.15 0.34 11.30
C ILE A 122 -6.77 1.24 12.48
N ILE A 123 -5.85 2.18 12.22
CA ILE A 123 -5.43 3.25 13.13
C ILE A 123 -5.88 4.56 12.49
N ASN A 124 -6.98 5.11 12.99
CA ASN A 124 -7.58 6.34 12.47
C ASN A 124 -6.89 7.57 13.06
N GLU A 125 -5.66 7.82 12.63
CA GLU A 125 -4.79 8.89 13.08
C GLU A 125 -3.87 9.34 11.95
N THR A 126 -3.22 10.51 12.11
CA THR A 126 -2.13 10.90 11.23
C THR A 126 -0.94 9.93 11.39
N THR A 127 -0.12 9.80 10.36
CA THR A 127 1.06 8.94 10.39
C THR A 127 1.99 9.29 11.55
N GLU A 128 2.18 10.58 11.84
CA GLU A 128 3.01 11.06 12.95
C GLU A 128 2.46 10.65 14.32
N ILE A 129 1.15 10.80 14.54
CA ILE A 129 0.50 10.43 15.81
C ILE A 129 0.53 8.92 16.00
N ALA A 130 0.20 8.17 14.95
CA ALA A 130 0.24 6.72 14.97
C ALA A 130 1.65 6.20 15.29
N TYR A 131 2.70 6.77 14.66
CA TYR A 131 4.09 6.44 14.97
C TYR A 131 4.41 6.59 16.46
N LYS A 132 4.15 7.78 17.05
CA LYS A 132 4.49 8.10 18.43
C LYS A 132 3.67 7.33 19.45
N ASN A 133 2.37 7.23 19.22
CA ASN A 133 1.42 6.76 20.22
C ASN A 133 1.10 5.27 20.13
N PHE A 134 1.42 4.64 19.02
CA PHE A 134 1.14 3.23 18.79
C PHE A 134 2.41 2.45 18.45
N PHE A 135 3.02 2.67 17.29
CA PHE A 135 4.11 1.80 16.81
C PHE A 135 5.32 1.77 17.73
N ILE A 136 5.73 2.92 18.26
CA ILE A 136 6.85 2.99 19.24
C ILE A 136 6.48 2.33 20.57
N LYS A 137 5.26 2.56 21.08
CA LYS A 137 4.84 2.02 22.37
C LYS A 137 4.70 0.50 22.37
N GLU A 138 4.23 -0.04 21.25
CA GLU A 138 4.01 -1.48 21.06
C GLU A 138 5.29 -2.21 20.54
N ASP A 139 6.40 -1.48 20.36
CA ASP A 139 7.68 -1.99 19.79
C ASP A 139 7.49 -2.83 18.52
N ILE A 140 6.64 -2.36 17.61
CA ILE A 140 6.29 -3.09 16.40
C ILE A 140 7.46 -3.07 15.43
N LYS A 141 7.85 -4.25 14.91
CA LYS A 141 8.81 -4.40 13.82
C LYS A 141 8.07 -4.70 12.53
N ILE A 142 8.38 -3.93 11.48
CA ILE A 142 7.67 -3.92 10.20
C ILE A 142 8.44 -4.75 9.18
N ASP A 143 7.77 -5.73 8.57
CA ASP A 143 8.36 -6.53 7.49
C ASP A 143 8.13 -5.88 6.12
N TYR A 144 6.98 -5.25 5.95
CA TYR A 144 6.66 -4.51 4.73
C TYR A 144 5.94 -3.21 5.05
N LEU A 145 6.51 -2.10 4.59
CA LEU A 145 5.96 -0.75 4.73
C LEU A 145 5.56 -0.20 3.36
N HIS A 146 4.34 0.28 3.24
CA HIS A 146 3.88 1.06 2.09
C HIS A 146 3.61 2.50 2.51
N ILE A 147 4.23 3.47 1.84
CA ILE A 147 4.07 4.91 2.10
C ILE A 147 3.29 5.52 0.94
N ASP A 148 2.07 5.95 1.24
CA ASP A 148 1.11 6.55 0.30
C ASP A 148 0.09 7.42 1.04
N ALA A 149 0.56 8.25 2.00
CA ALA A 149 -0.29 9.09 2.84
C ALA A 149 -0.28 10.55 2.38
N GLY A 150 0.52 11.40 3.01
CA GLY A 150 0.72 12.77 2.57
C GLY A 150 1.69 12.85 1.39
N HIS A 151 1.33 13.58 0.34
CA HIS A 151 2.13 13.66 -0.89
C HIS A 151 3.06 14.88 -0.94
N SER A 152 3.15 15.68 0.13
CA SER A 152 4.20 16.70 0.19
C SER A 152 5.57 16.07 0.45
N TYR A 153 6.62 16.71 -0.04
CA TYR A 153 8.00 16.27 0.22
C TYR A 153 8.27 16.07 1.72
N GLU A 154 7.81 17.00 2.57
CA GLU A 154 8.00 16.94 4.01
C GLU A 154 7.24 15.78 4.67
N ASP A 155 6.05 15.48 4.17
CA ASP A 155 5.26 14.35 4.68
C ASP A 155 5.94 13.01 4.36
N VAL A 156 6.31 12.78 3.10
CA VAL A 156 6.98 11.55 2.69
C VAL A 156 8.31 11.38 3.42
N LYS A 157 9.11 12.46 3.51
CA LYS A 157 10.39 12.46 4.21
C LYS A 157 10.23 12.15 5.71
N ARG A 158 9.21 12.72 6.35
CA ARG A 158 8.89 12.45 7.75
C ARG A 158 8.50 10.99 7.94
N ASP A 159 7.57 10.50 7.15
CA ASP A 159 7.04 9.15 7.24
C ASP A 159 8.16 8.12 7.00
N PHE A 160 8.97 8.33 5.97
CA PHE A 160 10.15 7.49 5.73
C PHE A 160 11.12 7.50 6.93
N LYS A 161 11.52 8.69 7.42
CA LYS A 161 12.47 8.81 8.54
C LYS A 161 11.97 8.20 9.85
N GLN A 162 10.67 8.23 10.08
CA GLN A 162 10.06 7.64 11.26
C GLN A 162 9.96 6.13 11.12
N TYR A 163 9.27 5.65 10.13
CA TYR A 163 8.89 4.26 10.01
C TYR A 163 10.02 3.34 9.52
N SER A 164 11.01 3.84 8.79
CA SER A 164 12.19 3.04 8.42
C SER A 164 12.96 2.49 9.64
N LYS A 165 12.94 3.21 10.78
CA LYS A 165 13.55 2.77 12.04
C LYS A 165 12.84 1.57 12.67
N LEU A 166 11.62 1.30 12.24
CA LEU A 166 10.81 0.18 12.73
C LEU A 166 10.93 -1.07 11.87
N LEU A 167 11.69 -1.00 10.77
CA LEU A 167 11.84 -2.17 9.91
C LEU A 167 12.50 -3.34 10.65
N SER A 168 12.01 -4.52 10.38
CA SER A 168 12.72 -5.76 10.68
C SER A 168 13.99 -5.86 9.83
N LYS A 169 14.90 -6.77 10.19
CA LYS A 169 16.21 -6.90 9.50
C LYS A 169 16.14 -7.03 8.00
N ASN A 170 15.08 -7.65 7.48
CA ASN A 170 14.87 -7.86 6.05
C ASN A 170 13.68 -7.05 5.52
N GLY A 171 13.22 -6.07 6.29
CA GLY A 171 12.06 -5.27 5.93
C GLY A 171 12.27 -4.48 4.65
N ILE A 172 11.19 -4.30 3.92
CA ILE A 172 11.16 -3.56 2.64
C ILE A 172 10.18 -2.40 2.77
N ILE A 173 10.52 -1.29 2.13
CA ILE A 173 9.65 -0.12 1.98
C ILE A 173 9.24 0.00 0.52
N SER A 174 7.99 0.33 0.27
CA SER A 174 7.53 0.88 -1.00
C SER A 174 7.00 2.30 -0.81
N ILE A 175 7.30 3.18 -1.77
CA ILE A 175 6.80 4.55 -1.82
C ILE A 175 6.06 4.71 -3.13
N HIS A 176 4.82 5.21 -3.05
CA HIS A 176 3.97 5.43 -4.21
C HIS A 176 4.11 6.86 -4.75
N ASP A 177 3.54 7.13 -5.95
CA ASP A 177 3.58 8.42 -6.66
C ASP A 177 4.99 8.94 -6.96
N THR A 178 5.91 8.04 -7.25
CA THR A 178 7.33 8.38 -7.41
C THR A 178 7.75 8.67 -8.86
N ASP A 179 6.87 8.52 -9.85
CA ASP A 179 7.15 8.91 -11.23
C ASP A 179 7.01 10.42 -11.39
N LYS A 180 8.12 11.11 -11.65
CA LYS A 180 8.15 12.56 -11.89
C LYS A 180 7.41 13.02 -13.15
N ASN A 181 7.10 12.09 -14.05
CA ASN A 181 6.43 12.39 -15.32
C ASN A 181 4.93 12.08 -15.28
N TYR A 182 4.40 11.63 -14.15
CA TYR A 182 3.01 11.16 -14.08
C TYR A 182 1.98 12.24 -14.43
N GLU A 183 2.25 13.52 -14.14
CA GLU A 183 1.36 14.63 -14.52
C GLU A 183 1.05 14.68 -16.02
N ASN A 184 2.05 14.33 -16.84
CA ASN A 184 1.92 14.33 -18.30
C ASN A 184 1.27 13.06 -18.85
N ASN A 185 1.34 11.97 -18.09
CA ASN A 185 0.89 10.64 -18.51
C ASN A 185 -0.51 10.29 -17.99
N TYR A 186 -1.08 11.14 -17.14
CA TYR A 186 -2.32 10.85 -16.43
C TYR A 186 -3.50 11.59 -17.03
N ILE A 187 -4.51 10.85 -17.50
CA ILE A 187 -5.85 11.41 -17.70
C ILE A 187 -6.65 11.10 -16.42
N VAL A 188 -6.67 12.05 -15.53
CA VAL A 188 -7.63 12.08 -14.43
C VAL A 188 -8.98 12.40 -15.02
N SER A 189 -10.03 11.65 -14.63
CA SER A 189 -11.40 12.05 -14.98
C SER A 189 -11.66 13.45 -14.41
N GLU A 190 -12.42 14.29 -15.12
CA GLU A 190 -12.68 15.68 -14.67
C GLU A 190 -13.27 15.75 -13.27
N ASP A 191 -14.02 14.71 -12.88
CA ASP A 191 -14.63 14.59 -11.54
C ASP A 191 -13.61 14.48 -10.38
N ILE A 192 -12.35 14.16 -10.67
CA ILE A 192 -11.29 13.95 -9.67
C ILE A 192 -10.25 15.08 -9.71
N LYS A 193 -10.14 15.84 -10.81
CA LYS A 193 -9.15 16.91 -10.99
C LYS A 193 -9.16 17.95 -9.86
N ASP A 194 -10.33 18.27 -9.33
CA ASP A 194 -10.49 19.29 -8.29
C ASP A 194 -10.10 18.79 -6.91
N HIS A 195 -10.00 17.48 -6.71
CA HIS A 195 -9.72 16.85 -5.43
C HIS A 195 -8.30 16.28 -5.31
N TYR A 196 -7.64 16.02 -6.42
CA TYR A 196 -6.30 15.44 -6.45
C TYR A 196 -5.26 16.53 -6.78
N LYS A 197 -4.65 17.10 -5.76
CA LYS A 197 -3.46 17.95 -5.94
C LYS A 197 -2.27 17.03 -6.09
N PHE A 198 -1.89 16.78 -7.32
CA PHE A 198 -0.62 16.13 -7.62
C PHE A 198 0.52 16.98 -7.05
N THR A 199 1.33 16.38 -6.22
CA THR A 199 2.54 17.01 -5.72
C THR A 199 3.73 16.14 -6.12
N ASP A 200 4.83 16.77 -6.50
CA ASP A 200 6.08 16.09 -6.83
C ASP A 200 6.90 15.69 -5.59
N GLY A 201 6.26 15.69 -4.42
CA GLY A 201 6.90 15.40 -3.15
C GLY A 201 7.55 14.02 -3.08
N PRO A 202 6.83 12.92 -3.41
CA PRO A 202 7.42 11.58 -3.42
C PRO A 202 8.58 11.46 -4.41
N SER A 203 8.41 11.95 -5.65
CA SER A 203 9.47 11.90 -6.68
C SER A 203 10.71 12.71 -6.30
N LYS A 204 10.55 13.86 -5.69
CA LYS A 204 11.67 14.65 -5.15
C LYS A 204 12.35 13.96 -3.99
N PHE A 205 11.59 13.35 -3.09
CA PHE A 205 12.15 12.68 -1.94
C PHE A 205 13.03 11.48 -2.34
N ILE A 206 12.60 10.66 -3.29
CA ILE A 206 13.38 9.50 -3.70
C ILE A 206 14.73 9.86 -4.34
N GLU A 207 14.90 11.08 -4.86
CA GLU A 207 16.18 11.57 -5.37
C GLU A 207 17.22 11.80 -4.25
N GLU A 208 16.78 11.94 -2.99
CA GLU A 208 17.63 12.13 -1.81
C GLU A 208 17.94 10.82 -1.05
N ILE A 209 17.41 9.69 -1.52
CA ILE A 209 17.67 8.40 -0.86
C ILE A 209 19.17 8.07 -0.95
N SER A 210 19.77 7.83 0.20
CA SER A 210 21.20 7.54 0.31
C SER A 210 21.56 6.15 -0.20
N ASP A 211 22.84 5.92 -0.49
CA ASP A 211 23.40 4.63 -0.93
C ASP A 211 23.28 3.52 0.11
N GLU A 212 22.83 3.83 1.33
CA GLU A 212 22.46 2.82 2.33
C GLU A 212 21.22 2.02 1.94
N TRP A 213 20.49 2.46 0.91
CA TRP A 213 19.30 1.81 0.40
C TRP A 213 19.51 1.31 -1.02
N GLN A 214 19.30 0.05 -1.24
CA GLN A 214 19.08 -0.48 -2.59
C GLN A 214 17.73 0.00 -3.07
N ARG A 215 17.71 0.63 -4.24
CA ARG A 215 16.53 1.27 -4.81
C ARG A 215 16.15 0.62 -6.12
N PHE A 216 14.86 0.34 -6.30
CA PHE A 216 14.28 -0.19 -7.53
C PHE A 216 13.05 0.66 -7.88
N ASP A 217 13.11 1.34 -9.02
CA ASP A 217 12.03 2.20 -9.51
C ASP A 217 11.22 1.47 -10.60
N PHE A 218 9.91 1.53 -10.45
CA PHE A 218 8.95 1.00 -11.40
C PHE A 218 8.14 2.16 -11.96
N PHE A 219 8.65 2.72 -13.07
CA PHE A 219 8.00 3.81 -13.78
C PHE A 219 7.49 3.28 -15.11
N ASN A 220 6.34 3.78 -15.54
CA ASN A 220 5.77 3.41 -16.83
C ASN A 220 6.24 4.37 -17.93
N GLU A 221 7.53 4.52 -18.14
CA GLU A 221 8.07 5.32 -19.23
C GLU A 221 7.68 4.71 -20.58
N GLY A 222 6.66 5.26 -21.21
CA GLY A 222 6.42 5.11 -22.63
C GLY A 222 5.99 3.74 -23.17
N ILE A 223 5.67 2.78 -22.31
CA ILE A 223 5.40 1.40 -22.78
C ILE A 223 3.95 1.19 -23.21
N LEU A 224 3.00 1.99 -22.75
CA LEU A 224 1.59 1.74 -23.06
C LEU A 224 0.81 3.02 -23.35
N ASP A 225 0.39 3.18 -24.60
CA ASP A 225 -0.76 4.04 -24.97
C ASP A 225 -2.07 3.59 -24.30
N THR A 226 -2.02 2.59 -23.44
CA THR A 226 -3.18 2.01 -22.78
C THR A 226 -3.18 2.37 -21.31
N LYS A 227 -4.12 3.18 -20.90
CA LYS A 227 -4.38 3.55 -19.51
C LYS A 227 -5.17 2.48 -18.76
N PRO A 228 -5.04 2.42 -17.44
CA PRO A 228 -4.24 3.23 -16.53
C PRO A 228 -2.83 2.68 -16.34
N SER A 229 -1.88 3.58 -16.16
CA SER A 229 -0.52 3.25 -15.73
C SER A 229 -0.33 3.67 -14.27
N SER A 230 0.52 2.98 -13.50
CA SER A 230 0.87 3.41 -12.15
C SER A 230 1.50 4.81 -12.17
N THR A 231 1.25 5.59 -11.12
CA THR A 231 1.90 6.89 -10.88
C THR A 231 3.34 6.74 -10.38
N GLY A 232 3.86 5.53 -10.42
CA GLY A 232 5.21 5.16 -10.01
C GLY A 232 5.26 4.51 -8.63
N LEU A 233 6.08 3.49 -8.55
CA LEU A 233 6.37 2.76 -7.32
C LEU A 233 7.88 2.60 -7.17
N THR A 234 8.42 3.07 -6.05
CA THR A 234 9.82 2.85 -5.68
C THR A 234 9.90 1.85 -4.54
N ILE A 235 10.71 0.82 -4.70
CA ILE A 235 10.98 -0.19 -3.68
C ILE A 235 12.36 0.06 -3.09
N LEU A 236 12.45 0.06 -1.76
CA LEU A 236 13.66 0.31 -1.00
C LEU A 236 13.95 -0.85 -0.05
N ARG A 237 15.20 -1.28 -0.05
CA ARG A 237 15.72 -2.27 0.90
C ARG A 237 17.05 -1.75 1.47
N HIS A 238 17.28 -1.96 2.75
CA HIS A 238 18.59 -1.67 3.35
C HIS A 238 19.70 -2.46 2.65
N ALA A 239 20.78 -1.77 2.26
CA ALA A 239 21.91 -2.37 1.52
C ALA A 239 22.70 -3.38 2.40
#